data_a960143a0bb6d0c02f68ec1b86027173
#
_entry.id   a960143a0bb6d0c02f68ec1b86027173
#
_cell.length_a   1.000
_cell.length_b   1.000
_cell.length_c   1.000
_cell.angle_alpha   90.00
_cell.angle_beta   90.00
_cell.angle_gamma   90.00
#
_symmetry.space_group_name_H-M   'P 1'
#
loop_
_entity.id
_entity.type
_entity.pdbx_description
1 polymer ?
#
loop_
_entity_poly.entity_id
_entity_poly.type
_entity_poly.pdbx_seq_one_letter_code
_entity_poly.pdbx_strand_id
1 'polypeptide(L)'
;MNILFTCGGTAGHVNPAVALARIFQERNPDCKVLFVGADGGMENPLVPKEGYEIRSVTITNFHRSFAPADIAHNLGTVRNMVRSKQQAARILDEFQPDLVVGTGGYASYPVVKEAARRHIPTAIHESN
;
A
#
# COMPACT_ATOMS: atom_id res chain seq x y z
N MET A 1 13.71 -14.11 1.53
CA MET A 1 12.94 -13.08 2.24
C MET A 1 11.98 -12.38 1.30
N ASN A 2 10.76 -12.19 1.74
CA ASN A 2 9.73 -11.47 0.98
C ASN A 2 9.46 -10.12 1.64
N ILE A 3 9.61 -9.04 0.90
CA ILE A 3 9.36 -7.68 1.42
C ILE A 3 8.28 -7.01 0.60
N LEU A 4 7.27 -6.49 1.27
CA LEU A 4 6.17 -5.77 0.66
C LEU A 4 6.32 -4.28 0.98
N PHE A 5 6.28 -3.45 -0.06
CA PHE A 5 6.26 -2.00 0.07
C PHE A 5 4.88 -1.47 -0.27
N THR A 6 4.35 -0.60 0.56
CA THR A 6 3.07 0.03 0.29
C THR A 6 3.23 1.55 0.29
N CYS A 7 2.78 2.16 -0.80
CA CYS A 7 2.95 3.58 -1.06
C CYS A 7 1.84 4.06 -1.99
N GLY A 8 1.64 5.35 -2.07
CA GLY A 8 0.69 5.85 -3.04
C GLY A 8 0.40 7.34 -2.92
N GLY A 9 -0.29 7.84 -3.93
CA GLY A 9 -0.79 9.19 -3.98
C GLY A 9 0.16 10.22 -4.57
N THR A 10 1.46 10.14 -4.27
CA THR A 10 2.45 11.09 -4.78
C THR A 10 3.78 10.38 -5.09
N ALA A 11 4.57 10.98 -5.98
CA ALA A 11 5.93 10.52 -6.25
C ALA A 11 6.81 10.61 -4.99
N GLY A 12 6.52 11.54 -4.09
CA GLY A 12 7.22 11.67 -2.82
C GLY A 12 7.06 10.47 -1.90
N HIS A 13 5.98 9.70 -2.04
CA HIS A 13 5.79 8.45 -1.31
C HIS A 13 6.39 7.24 -2.05
N VAL A 14 6.37 7.29 -3.39
CA VAL A 14 6.85 6.19 -4.24
C VAL A 14 8.39 6.12 -4.27
N ASN A 15 9.04 7.27 -4.43
CA ASN A 15 10.51 7.30 -4.58
C ASN A 15 11.26 6.70 -3.39
N PRO A 16 10.92 7.00 -2.12
CA PRO A 16 11.58 6.35 -0.99
C PRO A 16 11.38 4.83 -0.99
N ALA A 17 10.19 4.36 -1.37
CA ALA A 17 9.91 2.93 -1.41
C ALA A 17 10.78 2.23 -2.45
N VAL A 18 10.91 2.79 -3.65
CA VAL A 18 11.76 2.24 -4.70
C VAL A 18 13.23 2.23 -4.27
N ALA A 19 13.69 3.32 -3.66
CA ALA A 19 15.08 3.41 -3.19
C ALA A 19 15.38 2.33 -2.15
N LEU A 20 14.48 2.14 -1.18
CA LEU A 20 14.63 1.10 -0.17
C LEU A 20 14.59 -0.31 -0.78
N ALA A 21 13.69 -0.54 -1.73
CA ALA A 21 13.59 -1.84 -2.41
C ALA A 21 14.91 -2.20 -3.09
N ARG A 22 15.54 -1.25 -3.77
CA ARG A 22 16.83 -1.47 -4.42
C ARG A 22 17.92 -1.82 -3.42
N ILE A 23 17.97 -1.11 -2.29
CA ILE A 23 18.96 -1.37 -1.25
C ILE A 23 18.77 -2.79 -0.67
N PHE A 24 17.54 -3.18 -0.39
CA PHE A 24 17.24 -4.53 0.10
C PHE A 24 17.66 -5.60 -0.89
N GLN A 25 17.39 -5.39 -2.17
CA GLN A 25 17.76 -6.36 -3.21
C GLN A 25 19.27 -6.43 -3.43
N GLU A 26 19.99 -5.31 -3.34
CA GLU A 26 21.45 -5.30 -3.43
C GLU A 26 22.10 -6.11 -2.31
N ARG A 27 21.55 -5.99 -1.09
CA ARG A 27 22.05 -6.70 0.08
C ARG A 27 21.55 -8.14 0.19
N ASN A 28 20.41 -8.44 -0.41
CA ASN A 28 19.77 -9.75 -0.38
C ASN A 28 19.28 -10.10 -1.80
N PRO A 29 20.16 -10.60 -2.68
CA PRO A 29 19.77 -10.85 -4.08
C PRO A 29 18.58 -11.78 -4.27
N ASP A 30 18.33 -12.67 -3.31
CA ASP A 30 17.18 -13.60 -3.36
C ASP A 30 15.91 -13.00 -2.80
N CYS A 31 15.93 -11.72 -2.40
CA CYS A 31 14.76 -11.03 -1.85
C CYS A 31 13.70 -10.83 -2.93
N LYS A 32 12.47 -11.24 -2.62
CA LYS A 32 11.30 -10.96 -3.47
C LYS A 32 10.64 -9.68 -3.00
N VAL A 33 10.32 -8.80 -3.93
CA VAL A 33 9.73 -7.50 -3.65
C VAL A 33 8.38 -7.39 -4.35
N LEU A 34 7.38 -6.92 -3.60
CA LEU A 34 6.05 -6.60 -4.14
C LEU A 34 5.64 -5.22 -3.64
N PHE A 35 5.06 -4.43 -4.53
CA PHE A 35 4.48 -3.13 -4.19
C PHE A 35 2.97 -3.22 -4.13
N VAL A 36 2.36 -2.43 -3.25
CA VAL A 36 0.90 -2.26 -3.18
C VAL A 36 0.58 -0.79 -3.19
N GLY A 37 -0.28 -0.37 -4.09
CA GLY A 37 -0.75 1.01 -4.22
C GLY A 37 -2.27 1.08 -4.25
N ALA A 38 -2.81 2.26 -4.55
CA ALA A 38 -4.25 2.47 -4.70
C ALA A 38 -4.67 2.28 -6.16
N ASP A 39 -5.89 1.80 -6.37
CA ASP A 39 -6.47 1.73 -7.72
C ASP A 39 -6.44 3.12 -8.36
N GLY A 40 -5.90 3.22 -9.58
CA GLY A 40 -5.80 4.47 -10.31
C GLY A 40 -4.75 5.44 -9.79
N GLY A 41 -3.96 5.05 -8.79
CA GLY A 41 -2.89 5.90 -8.26
C GLY A 41 -1.71 6.04 -9.21
N MET A 42 -0.95 7.12 -9.06
CA MET A 42 0.21 7.40 -9.91
C MET A 42 1.36 6.40 -9.72
N GLU A 43 1.35 5.66 -8.63
CA GLU A 43 2.33 4.60 -8.36
C GLU A 43 2.19 3.43 -9.34
N ASN A 44 0.99 3.22 -9.89
CA ASN A 44 0.76 2.10 -10.78
C ASN A 44 1.60 2.14 -12.07
N PRO A 45 1.78 3.30 -12.75
CA PRO A 45 2.72 3.37 -13.86
C PRO A 45 4.18 3.55 -13.44
N LEU A 46 4.44 4.16 -12.26
CA LEU A 46 5.81 4.47 -11.84
C LEU A 46 6.58 3.23 -11.37
N VAL A 47 5.95 2.39 -10.57
CA VAL A 47 6.61 1.22 -9.98
C VAL A 47 7.04 0.19 -11.03
N PRO A 48 6.19 -0.20 -12.02
CA PRO A 48 6.62 -1.12 -13.06
C PRO A 48 7.78 -0.60 -13.91
N LYS A 49 7.88 0.70 -14.13
CA LYS A 49 9.01 1.30 -14.85
C LYS A 49 10.34 1.06 -14.15
N GLU A 50 10.30 0.88 -12.83
CA GLU A 50 11.48 0.59 -12.03
C GLU A 50 11.79 -0.91 -11.93
N GLY A 51 10.98 -1.75 -12.60
CA GLY A 51 11.19 -3.18 -12.66
C GLY A 51 10.52 -3.98 -11.55
N TYR A 52 9.57 -3.39 -10.85
CA TYR A 52 8.86 -4.04 -9.74
C TYR A 52 7.42 -4.36 -10.07
N GLU A 53 6.91 -5.44 -9.48
CA GLU A 53 5.51 -5.80 -9.57
C GLU A 53 4.69 -4.95 -8.59
N ILE A 54 3.49 -4.53 -9.01
CA ILE A 54 2.56 -3.78 -8.18
C ILE A 54 1.17 -4.40 -8.21
N ARG A 55 0.52 -4.41 -7.04
CA ARG A 55 -0.89 -4.75 -6.89
C ARG A 55 -1.60 -3.56 -6.26
N SER A 56 -2.92 -3.50 -6.42
CA SER A 56 -3.68 -2.33 -5.98
C SER A 56 -4.80 -2.71 -5.02
N VAL A 57 -5.14 -1.76 -4.15
CA VAL A 57 -6.30 -1.86 -3.26
C VAL A 57 -7.24 -0.69 -3.53
N THR A 58 -8.52 -0.88 -3.25
CA THR A 58 -9.55 0.14 -3.46
C THR A 58 -9.55 1.13 -2.31
N ILE A 59 -9.28 2.41 -2.61
CA ILE A 59 -9.20 3.48 -1.61
C ILE A 59 -10.16 4.62 -1.98
N THR A 60 -10.92 5.09 -0.99
CA THR A 60 -11.81 6.26 -1.13
C THR A 60 -11.76 7.08 0.16
N ASN A 61 -11.70 8.40 0.02
CA ASN A 61 -11.68 9.33 1.16
C ASN A 61 -13.07 9.69 1.63
N PHE A 62 -13.21 9.99 2.93
CA PHE A 62 -14.44 10.54 3.48
C PHE A 62 -14.60 12.02 3.11
N HIS A 63 -15.83 12.42 2.81
CA HIS A 63 -16.19 13.83 2.71
C HIS A 63 -16.64 14.33 4.08
N ARG A 64 -16.31 15.58 4.42
CA ARG A 64 -16.61 16.17 5.74
C ARG A 64 -17.99 16.84 5.83
N SER A 65 -18.76 16.82 4.76
CA SER A 65 -20.09 17.44 4.69
C SER A 65 -21.20 16.45 5.05
N PHE A 66 -22.34 16.96 5.54
CA PHE A 66 -23.55 16.18 5.77
C PHE A 66 -24.58 16.29 4.64
N ALA A 67 -24.20 16.87 3.49
CA ALA A 67 -25.06 16.89 2.31
C ALA A 67 -25.42 15.46 1.88
N PRO A 68 -26.64 15.22 1.31
CA PRO A 68 -27.03 13.86 0.92
C PRO A 68 -26.06 13.16 -0.01
N ALA A 69 -25.45 13.90 -0.95
CA ALA A 69 -24.44 13.34 -1.84
C ALA A 69 -23.18 12.90 -1.09
N ASP A 70 -22.76 13.65 -0.06
CA ASP A 70 -21.60 13.31 0.76
C ASP A 70 -21.88 12.15 1.71
N ILE A 71 -23.09 12.06 2.22
CA ILE A 71 -23.51 10.92 3.04
C ILE A 71 -23.48 9.64 2.21
N ALA A 72 -24.02 9.67 0.98
CA ALA A 72 -23.98 8.53 0.07
C ALA A 72 -22.53 8.16 -0.29
N HIS A 73 -21.66 9.16 -0.55
CA HIS A 73 -20.25 8.94 -0.81
C HIS A 73 -19.57 8.28 0.40
N ASN A 74 -19.83 8.76 1.62
CA ASN A 74 -19.21 8.22 2.84
C ASN A 74 -19.66 6.78 3.13
N LEU A 75 -20.91 6.43 2.82
CA LEU A 75 -21.38 5.04 2.90
C LEU A 75 -20.61 4.14 1.92
N GLY A 76 -20.38 4.63 0.70
CA GLY A 76 -19.56 3.94 -0.29
C GLY A 76 -18.12 3.79 0.18
N THR A 77 -17.57 4.81 0.87
CA THR A 77 -16.23 4.77 1.44
C THR A 77 -16.12 3.69 2.52
N VAL A 78 -17.12 3.55 3.40
CA VAL A 78 -17.14 2.49 4.41
C VAL A 78 -17.08 1.12 3.75
N ARG A 79 -17.89 0.90 2.70
CA ARG A 79 -17.86 -0.35 1.93
C ARG A 79 -16.49 -0.60 1.32
N ASN A 80 -15.85 0.43 0.77
CA ASN A 80 -14.52 0.33 0.18
C ASN A 80 -13.44 0.06 1.23
N MET A 81 -13.61 0.56 2.46
CA MET A 81 -12.69 0.23 3.55
C MET A 81 -12.73 -1.26 3.90
N VAL A 82 -13.91 -1.86 3.92
CA VAL A 82 -14.04 -3.31 4.12
C VAL A 82 -13.40 -4.06 2.96
N ARG A 83 -13.65 -3.62 1.72
CA ARG A 83 -13.07 -4.22 0.53
C ARG A 83 -11.54 -4.13 0.55
N SER A 84 -10.98 -2.96 0.88
CA SER A 84 -9.53 -2.78 0.92
C SER A 84 -8.89 -3.66 1.99
N LYS A 85 -9.54 -3.85 3.13
CA LYS A 85 -9.08 -4.78 4.16
C LYS A 85 -9.03 -6.22 3.64
N GLN A 86 -10.08 -6.65 2.94
CA GLN A 86 -10.12 -7.98 2.34
C GLN A 86 -9.06 -8.16 1.26
N GLN A 87 -8.85 -7.14 0.43
CA GLN A 87 -7.81 -7.13 -0.61
C GLN A 87 -6.42 -7.21 0.02
N ALA A 88 -6.17 -6.42 1.07
CA ALA A 88 -4.91 -6.45 1.79
C ALA A 88 -4.67 -7.84 2.40
N ALA A 89 -5.68 -8.42 3.03
CA ALA A 89 -5.59 -9.76 3.61
C ALA A 89 -5.22 -10.81 2.56
N ARG A 90 -5.84 -10.75 1.38
CA ARG A 90 -5.55 -11.67 0.27
C ARG A 90 -4.10 -11.50 -0.22
N ILE A 91 -3.66 -10.27 -0.39
CA ILE A 91 -2.29 -9.99 -0.83
C ILE A 91 -1.28 -10.55 0.17
N LEU A 92 -1.51 -10.34 1.46
CA LEU A 92 -0.62 -10.85 2.51
C LEU A 92 -0.64 -12.38 2.55
N ASP A 93 -1.80 -13.01 2.34
CA ASP A 93 -1.92 -14.46 2.29
C ASP A 93 -1.13 -15.05 1.12
N GLU A 94 -1.21 -14.42 -0.05
CA GLU A 94 -0.55 -14.91 -1.26
C GLU A 94 0.96 -14.66 -1.26
N PHE A 95 1.37 -13.47 -0.86
CA PHE A 95 2.78 -13.08 -0.91
C PHE A 95 3.58 -13.55 0.31
N GLN A 96 2.93 -13.62 1.48
CA GLN A 96 3.55 -13.99 2.75
C GLN A 96 4.82 -13.17 3.05
N PRO A 97 4.69 -11.85 3.21
CA PRO A 97 5.84 -11.00 3.45
C PRO A 97 6.46 -11.27 4.83
N ASP A 98 7.78 -11.19 4.90
CA ASP A 98 8.53 -11.21 6.14
C ASP A 98 8.65 -9.81 6.75
N LEU A 99 8.47 -8.79 5.93
CA LEU A 99 8.54 -7.38 6.34
C LEU A 99 7.60 -6.57 5.45
N VAL A 100 6.85 -5.65 6.04
CA VAL A 100 6.01 -4.68 5.31
C VAL A 100 6.53 -3.28 5.61
N VAL A 101 6.80 -2.51 4.56
CA VAL A 101 7.32 -1.14 4.67
C VAL A 101 6.30 -0.18 4.05
N GLY A 102 5.78 0.75 4.86
CA GLY A 102 4.88 1.81 4.40
C GLY A 102 5.62 3.14 4.27
N THR A 103 5.53 3.77 3.11
CA THR A 103 6.19 5.06 2.87
C THR A 103 5.22 6.23 2.73
N GLY A 104 3.93 6.00 2.98
CA GLY A 104 2.91 7.04 2.99
C GLY A 104 1.83 6.87 1.95
N GLY A 105 0.80 7.70 2.07
CA GLY A 105 -0.38 7.64 1.23
C GLY A 105 -1.49 6.77 1.83
N TYR A 106 -2.71 6.99 1.34
CA TYR A 106 -3.88 6.28 1.87
C TYR A 106 -3.83 4.77 1.62
N ALA A 107 -3.17 4.34 0.55
CA ALA A 107 -3.03 2.93 0.21
C ALA A 107 -2.22 2.15 1.25
N SER A 108 -1.31 2.83 1.95
CA SER A 108 -0.46 2.20 2.96
C SER A 108 -1.24 1.73 4.17
N TYR A 109 -2.26 2.47 4.56
CA TYR A 109 -2.98 2.23 5.82
C TYR A 109 -3.59 0.82 5.93
N PRO A 110 -4.42 0.35 4.97
CA PRO A 110 -5.05 -0.97 5.10
C PRO A 110 -4.04 -2.11 5.10
N VAL A 111 -2.97 -1.97 4.34
CA VAL A 111 -1.94 -3.01 4.24
C VAL A 111 -1.10 -3.08 5.51
N VAL A 112 -0.62 -1.93 6.00
CA VAL A 112 0.18 -1.86 7.23
C VAL A 112 -0.64 -2.31 8.43
N LYS A 113 -1.90 -1.89 8.52
CA LYS A 113 -2.80 -2.27 9.61
C LYS A 113 -3.02 -3.78 9.64
N GLU A 114 -3.28 -4.39 8.49
CA GLU A 114 -3.52 -5.84 8.42
C GLU A 114 -2.24 -6.62 8.73
N ALA A 115 -1.09 -6.16 8.26
CA ALA A 115 0.20 -6.76 8.59
C ALA A 115 0.47 -6.70 10.10
N ALA A 116 0.23 -5.55 10.71
CA ALA A 116 0.40 -5.39 12.16
C ALA A 116 -0.53 -6.32 12.94
N ARG A 117 -1.78 -6.43 12.52
CA ARG A 117 -2.74 -7.36 13.15
C ARG A 117 -2.25 -8.81 13.11
N ARG A 118 -1.54 -9.18 12.06
CA ARG A 118 -0.98 -10.53 11.87
C ARG A 118 0.40 -10.70 12.51
N HIS A 119 0.89 -9.69 13.21
CA HIS A 119 2.22 -9.68 13.83
C HIS A 119 3.36 -9.83 12.81
N ILE A 120 3.13 -9.40 11.56
CA ILE A 120 4.20 -9.29 10.56
C ILE A 120 5.00 -8.02 10.89
N PRO A 121 6.34 -8.08 10.95
CA PRO A 121 7.14 -6.88 11.17
C PRO A 121 6.82 -5.78 10.19
N THR A 122 6.56 -4.56 10.69
CA THR A 122 6.23 -3.40 9.87
C THR A 122 7.20 -2.25 10.17
N ALA A 123 7.54 -1.51 9.11
CA ALA A 123 8.33 -0.29 9.22
C ALA A 123 7.60 0.82 8.49
N ILE A 124 7.63 2.02 9.03
CA ILE A 124 6.99 3.19 8.43
C ILE A 124 8.04 4.26 8.20
N HIS A 125 8.09 4.77 6.98
CA HIS A 125 8.93 5.90 6.60
C HIS A 125 8.06 7.14 6.52
N GLU A 126 8.38 8.15 7.30
CA GLU A 126 7.67 9.42 7.30
C GLU A 126 8.37 10.36 6.31
N SER A 127 7.67 10.72 5.22
CA SER A 127 8.22 11.63 4.20
C SER A 127 7.45 12.94 4.21
N ASN A 128 7.37 13.54 5.33
CA ASN A 128 6.61 14.75 5.55
C ASN A 128 7.29 15.99 4.97
#